data_1b8d5d03be646081d07b05907bfe1f2d
#
_entry.id   1b8d5d03be646081d07b05907bfe1f2d
#
_cell.length_a   1.000
_cell.length_b   1.000
_cell.length_c   1.000
_cell.angle_alpha   90.00
_cell.angle_beta   90.00
_cell.angle_gamma   90.00
#
_symmetry.space_group_name_H-M   'P 1'
#
loop_
_entity.id
_entity.type
_entity.pdbx_description
1 polymer ?
#
loop_
_entity_poly.entity_id
_entity_poly.type
_entity_poly.pdbx_seq_one_letter_code
_entity_poly.pdbx_strand_id
1 'polypeptide(L)'
;MIINLLGKRWRIERPRSITHDGEPQHGDCDPPDKPGKAIRVVSYVKDRVELETYLHEMLHACDWSKDESWVEQTAYDLSVAMWRLGYRRR
;
A
#
# COMPACT_ATOMS: atom_id res chain seq x y z
N MET A 1 6.35 1.57 12.68
CA MET A 1 7.28 0.81 11.80
C MET A 1 7.76 1.70 10.68
N ILE A 2 9.03 1.62 10.36
CA ILE A 2 9.66 2.36 9.25
C ILE A 2 10.12 1.33 8.23
N ILE A 3 9.86 1.61 6.95
CA ILE A 3 10.40 0.82 5.84
C ILE A 3 11.14 1.76 4.88
N ASN A 4 12.00 1.19 4.06
CA ASN A 4 12.74 1.93 3.03
C ASN A 4 12.35 1.43 1.66
N LEU A 5 12.02 2.36 0.76
CA LEU A 5 11.71 2.07 -0.64
C LEU A 5 12.51 3.03 -1.50
N LEU A 6 13.36 2.49 -2.35
CA LEU A 6 14.25 3.27 -3.23
C LEU A 6 15.04 4.34 -2.46
N GLY A 7 15.55 3.96 -1.28
CA GLY A 7 16.36 4.82 -0.43
C GLY A 7 15.60 5.87 0.35
N LYS A 8 14.28 5.88 0.31
CA LYS A 8 13.44 6.83 1.05
C LYS A 8 12.77 6.13 2.22
N ARG A 9 12.63 6.84 3.32
CA ARG A 9 12.02 6.32 4.54
C ARG A 9 10.53 6.61 4.54
N TRP A 10 9.73 5.58 4.89
CA TRP A 10 8.28 5.66 4.96
C TRP A 10 7.82 5.12 6.30
N ARG A 11 6.87 5.82 6.94
CA ARG A 11 6.18 5.29 8.10
C ARG A 11 5.03 4.42 7.63
N ILE A 12 4.80 3.32 8.31
CA ILE A 12 3.62 2.48 8.09
C ILE A 12 2.64 2.78 9.20
N GLU A 13 1.42 3.16 8.83
CA GLU A 13 0.33 3.45 9.77
C GLU A 13 -0.86 2.54 9.47
N ARG A 14 -1.57 2.14 10.52
CA ARG A 14 -2.74 1.26 10.41
C ARG A 14 -3.96 1.95 11.04
N PRO A 15 -4.51 2.99 10.40
CA PRO A 15 -5.68 3.69 10.93
C PRO A 15 -6.92 2.80 10.87
N ARG A 16 -7.93 3.17 11.66
CA ARG A 16 -9.21 2.44 11.66
C ARG A 16 -10.01 2.69 10.39
N SER A 17 -9.83 3.86 9.79
CA SER A 17 -10.54 4.22 8.56
C SER A 17 -9.74 5.25 7.78
N ILE A 18 -9.96 5.26 6.47
CA ILE A 18 -9.43 6.26 5.56
C ILE A 18 -10.59 6.64 4.63
N THR A 19 -10.84 7.94 4.48
CA THR A 19 -11.91 8.44 3.63
C THR A 19 -11.37 9.54 2.72
N HIS A 20 -11.65 9.42 1.43
CA HIS A 20 -11.32 10.45 0.44
C HIS A 20 -12.61 10.83 -0.29
N ASP A 21 -12.95 12.12 -0.24
CA ASP A 21 -14.17 12.65 -0.87
C ASP A 21 -15.43 11.88 -0.47
N GLY A 22 -15.50 11.49 0.81
CA GLY A 22 -16.64 10.74 1.34
C GLY A 22 -16.60 9.24 1.04
N GLU A 23 -15.63 8.76 0.25
CA GLU A 23 -15.52 7.35 -0.10
C GLU A 23 -14.49 6.63 0.77
N PRO A 24 -14.84 5.47 1.34
CA PRO A 24 -13.88 4.70 2.13
C PRO A 24 -12.80 4.09 1.26
N GLN A 25 -11.58 4.09 1.78
CA GLN A 25 -10.41 3.53 1.12
C GLN A 25 -9.76 2.49 2.02
N HIS A 26 -9.15 1.45 1.43
CA HIS A 26 -8.37 0.48 2.19
C HIS A 26 -6.98 1.01 2.53
N GLY A 27 -6.43 1.88 1.69
CA GLY A 27 -5.11 2.44 1.93
C GLY A 27 -4.91 3.76 1.20
N ASP A 28 -3.85 4.46 1.56
CA ASP A 28 -3.37 5.62 0.83
C ASP A 28 -1.86 5.80 1.05
N CYS A 29 -1.28 6.73 0.32
CA CYS A 29 0.14 6.97 0.31
C CYS A 29 0.39 8.46 0.14
N ASP A 30 1.26 9.02 0.98
CA ASP A 30 1.69 10.41 0.82
C ASP A 30 2.57 10.56 -0.42
N PRO A 31 2.65 11.78 -1.01
CA PRO A 31 3.60 12.03 -2.08
C PRO A 31 5.04 11.81 -1.60
N PRO A 32 5.95 11.31 -2.49
CA PRO A 32 7.31 10.98 -2.07
C PRO A 32 8.16 12.15 -1.58
N ASP A 33 7.79 13.38 -1.93
CA ASP A 33 8.51 14.58 -1.53
C ASP A 33 8.03 15.16 -0.19
N LYS A 34 6.98 14.59 0.40
CA LYS A 34 6.46 15.06 1.68
C LYS A 34 7.37 14.64 2.83
N PRO A 35 7.81 15.59 3.71
CA PRO A 35 8.54 15.20 4.90
C PRO A 35 7.69 14.35 5.84
N GLY A 36 8.30 13.31 6.43
CA GLY A 36 7.58 12.42 7.33
C GLY A 36 6.46 11.65 6.66
N LYS A 37 6.66 11.30 5.41
CA LYS A 37 5.65 10.60 4.60
C LYS A 37 5.28 9.23 5.15
N ALA A 38 4.04 8.84 4.91
CA ALA A 38 3.50 7.58 5.40
C ALA A 38 2.74 6.82 4.31
N ILE A 39 2.75 5.51 4.47
CA ILE A 39 1.85 4.59 3.79
C ILE A 39 0.84 4.15 4.84
N ARG A 40 -0.44 4.24 4.54
CA ARG A 40 -1.52 3.87 5.46
C ARG A 40 -2.32 2.73 4.87
N VAL A 41 -2.58 1.74 5.69
CA VAL A 41 -3.43 0.59 5.34
C VAL A 41 -4.39 0.39 6.51
N VAL A 42 -5.69 0.42 6.24
CA VAL A 42 -6.69 0.33 7.31
C VAL A 42 -6.52 -0.96 8.10
N SER A 43 -6.76 -0.89 9.40
CA SER A 43 -6.47 -1.98 10.32
C SER A 43 -7.36 -3.22 10.12
N TYR A 44 -8.51 -3.08 9.46
CA TYR A 44 -9.46 -4.19 9.31
C TYR A 44 -9.22 -5.07 8.08
N VAL A 45 -8.37 -4.66 7.11
CA VAL A 45 -8.05 -5.54 5.98
C VAL A 45 -7.11 -6.65 6.42
N LYS A 46 -7.33 -7.84 5.91
CA LYS A 46 -6.61 -9.06 6.30
C LYS A 46 -6.26 -9.90 5.10
N ASP A 47 -5.35 -10.84 5.32
CA ASP A 47 -5.03 -11.90 4.37
C ASP A 47 -4.54 -11.34 3.03
N ARG A 48 -4.99 -11.90 1.92
CA ARG A 48 -4.53 -11.47 0.61
C ARG A 48 -4.87 -10.00 0.33
N VAL A 49 -6.00 -9.51 0.81
CA VAL A 49 -6.40 -8.10 0.60
C VAL A 49 -5.46 -7.15 1.35
N GLU A 50 -4.99 -7.52 2.53
CA GLU A 50 -3.98 -6.75 3.24
C GLU A 50 -2.69 -6.66 2.41
N LEU A 51 -2.23 -7.80 1.90
CA LEU A 51 -1.04 -7.86 1.04
C LEU A 51 -1.22 -7.01 -0.21
N GLU A 52 -2.35 -7.14 -0.89
CA GLU A 52 -2.65 -6.34 -2.08
C GLU A 52 -2.63 -4.85 -1.78
N THR A 53 -3.21 -4.44 -0.66
CA THR A 53 -3.28 -3.03 -0.28
C THR A 53 -1.88 -2.47 0.00
N TYR A 54 -1.04 -3.21 0.71
CA TYR A 54 0.35 -2.80 0.91
C TYR A 54 1.09 -2.67 -0.41
N LEU A 55 0.96 -3.65 -1.30
CA LEU A 55 1.63 -3.62 -2.60
C LEU A 55 1.17 -2.42 -3.42
N HIS A 56 -0.13 -2.14 -3.41
CA HIS A 56 -0.71 -0.99 -4.12
C HIS A 56 -0.05 0.31 -3.68
N GLU A 57 -0.02 0.56 -2.37
CA GLU A 57 0.55 1.81 -1.85
C GLU A 57 2.08 1.86 -2.00
N MET A 58 2.76 0.72 -1.85
CA MET A 58 4.21 0.65 -2.06
C MET A 58 4.59 0.92 -3.52
N LEU A 59 3.78 0.47 -4.47
CA LEU A 59 4.02 0.77 -5.89
C LEU A 59 3.88 2.26 -6.17
N HIS A 60 2.87 2.92 -5.58
CA HIS A 60 2.76 4.38 -5.67
C HIS A 60 3.97 5.07 -5.04
N ALA A 61 4.43 4.57 -3.90
CA ALA A 61 5.61 5.13 -3.23
C ALA A 61 6.86 5.00 -4.09
N CYS A 62 7.01 3.89 -4.82
CA CYS A 62 8.17 3.65 -5.67
C CYS A 62 8.15 4.50 -6.94
N ASP A 63 6.97 4.72 -7.53
CA ASP A 63 6.85 5.53 -8.74
C ASP A 63 5.49 6.25 -8.73
N TRP A 64 5.51 7.47 -8.21
CA TRP A 64 4.32 8.30 -8.07
C TRP A 64 3.64 8.62 -9.41
N SER A 65 4.39 8.55 -10.50
CA SER A 65 3.90 8.90 -11.84
C SER A 65 3.13 7.78 -12.53
N LYS A 66 3.14 6.56 -11.99
CA LYS A 66 2.46 5.43 -12.63
C LYS A 66 0.95 5.60 -12.61
N ASP A 67 0.31 5.16 -13.69
CA ASP A 67 -1.14 5.16 -13.80
C ASP A 67 -1.78 4.33 -12.71
N GLU A 68 -2.90 4.80 -12.18
CA GLU A 68 -3.67 4.07 -11.17
C GLU A 68 -4.06 2.67 -11.65
N SER A 69 -4.47 2.54 -12.92
CA SER A 69 -4.87 1.25 -13.49
C SER A 69 -3.70 0.25 -13.52
N TRP A 70 -2.50 0.75 -13.83
CA TRP A 70 -1.29 -0.11 -13.80
C TRP A 70 -0.99 -0.57 -12.38
N VAL A 71 -1.05 0.35 -11.42
CA VAL A 71 -0.78 0.05 -10.01
C VAL A 71 -1.79 -0.97 -9.49
N GLU A 72 -3.07 -0.76 -9.78
CA GLU A 72 -4.16 -1.62 -9.34
C GLU A 72 -3.98 -3.05 -9.86
N GLN A 73 -3.77 -3.19 -11.16
CA GLN A 73 -3.59 -4.51 -11.77
C GLN A 73 -2.32 -5.20 -11.28
N THR A 74 -1.22 -4.44 -11.19
CA THR A 74 0.06 -4.99 -10.75
C THR A 74 -0.01 -5.46 -9.29
N ALA A 75 -0.60 -4.66 -8.41
CA ALA A 75 -0.76 -5.03 -7.00
C ALA A 75 -1.64 -6.28 -6.85
N TYR A 76 -2.72 -6.35 -7.61
CA TYR A 76 -3.59 -7.52 -7.59
C TYR A 76 -2.82 -8.77 -8.02
N ASP A 77 -2.18 -8.72 -9.19
CA ASP A 77 -1.46 -9.88 -9.73
C ASP A 77 -0.32 -10.33 -8.82
N LEU A 78 0.46 -9.39 -8.29
CA LEU A 78 1.53 -9.72 -7.35
C LEU A 78 0.99 -10.35 -6.07
N SER A 79 -0.10 -9.81 -5.53
CA SER A 79 -0.68 -10.36 -4.31
C SER A 79 -1.19 -11.78 -4.51
N VAL A 80 -1.83 -12.06 -5.64
CA VAL A 80 -2.28 -13.40 -5.97
C VAL A 80 -1.10 -14.36 -6.13
N ALA A 81 -0.07 -13.94 -6.87
CA ALA A 81 1.12 -14.75 -7.09
C ALA A 81 1.82 -15.08 -5.76
N MET A 82 2.04 -14.07 -4.92
CA MET A 82 2.69 -14.26 -3.62
C MET A 82 1.86 -15.15 -2.71
N TRP A 83 0.54 -14.96 -2.72
CA TRP A 83 -0.37 -15.79 -1.91
C TRP A 83 -0.29 -17.26 -2.31
N ARG A 84 -0.27 -17.52 -3.61
CA ARG A 84 -0.14 -18.89 -4.14
C ARG A 84 1.22 -19.50 -3.83
N LEU A 85 2.26 -18.69 -3.74
CA LEU A 85 3.60 -19.12 -3.34
C LEU A 85 3.69 -19.38 -1.84
N GLY A 86 2.67 -19.05 -1.07
CA GLY A 86 2.62 -19.34 0.36
C GLY A 86 3.07 -18.21 1.28
N TYR A 87 3.32 -17.02 0.75
CA TYR A 87 3.70 -15.89 1.60
C TYR A 87 2.52 -15.44 2.43
N ARG A 88 2.70 -15.47 3.73
CA ARG A 88 1.68 -15.13 4.72
C ARG A 88 2.28 -14.27 5.80
N ARG A 89 1.47 -13.32 6.29
CA ARG A 89 1.81 -12.59 7.48
C ARG A 89 1.49 -13.45 8.70
N ARG A 90 2.39 -13.44 9.67
CA ARG A 90 2.20 -14.17 10.91
C ARG A 90 1.60 -13.28 12.00
#